data_67e1a990d4aa283202590c4913f2a703
#
_entry.id   67e1a990d4aa283202590c4913f2a703
#
_cell.length_a   1.000
_cell.length_b   1.000
_cell.length_c   1.000
_cell.angle_alpha   90.00
_cell.angle_beta   90.00
_cell.angle_gamma   90.00
#
_symmetry.space_group_name_H-M   'P 1'
#
loop_
_entity.id
_entity.type
_entity.pdbx_description
1 polymer ?
#
loop_
_entity_poly.entity_id
_entity_poly.type
_entity_poly.pdbx_seq_one_letter_code
_entity_poly.pdbx_strand_id
1 'polypeptide(L)'
;MSAKFQRVIAEKAATSAPERPPMRPEMREEDPRARAAARAAEIRQHGGGLDEGTDEFYVPPNIVPDGWTYEWKRHKIWNQEDPSYNVQLRREGWDPVPLHRDADHEAMMPSGWEGQTIERKGMILMERPKEISDEMRRIEQKRARDQVRTKEAQLAGAPDGTFTRDDPRVRPNIKKSFDMPIPEDL
;
A
#
# COMPACT_ATOMS: atom_id res chain seq x y z
N MET A 1 -70.66 -15.55 -36.69
CA MET A 1 -69.62 -14.51 -36.96
C MET A 1 -68.47 -15.17 -37.64
N SER A 2 -68.10 -14.62 -38.78
CA SER A 2 -67.51 -15.29 -39.92
C SER A 2 -65.98 -15.60 -39.75
N ALA A 3 -65.62 -16.78 -40.15
CA ALA A 3 -64.23 -17.31 -40.19
C ALA A 3 -63.19 -16.38 -40.92
N LYS A 4 -63.66 -15.41 -41.69
CA LYS A 4 -62.83 -14.37 -42.33
C LYS A 4 -62.20 -13.36 -41.36
N PHE A 5 -62.88 -13.07 -40.23
CA PHE A 5 -62.38 -12.11 -39.25
C PHE A 5 -61.24 -12.70 -38.42
N GLN A 6 -61.26 -13.98 -38.14
CA GLN A 6 -60.18 -14.62 -37.38
C GLN A 6 -58.87 -14.76 -38.18
N ARG A 7 -58.96 -14.91 -39.52
CA ARG A 7 -57.79 -14.96 -40.40
C ARG A 7 -57.06 -13.59 -40.48
N VAL A 8 -57.80 -12.49 -40.52
CA VAL A 8 -57.21 -11.15 -40.61
C VAL A 8 -56.52 -10.76 -39.30
N ILE A 9 -56.98 -11.23 -38.15
CA ILE A 9 -56.32 -11.01 -36.85
C ILE A 9 -55.08 -11.84 -36.71
N ALA A 10 -55.09 -13.10 -37.23
CA ALA A 10 -53.92 -13.98 -37.22
C ALA A 10 -52.80 -13.50 -38.17
N GLU A 11 -53.18 -12.95 -39.33
CA GLU A 11 -52.22 -12.43 -40.31
C GLU A 11 -51.59 -11.09 -39.87
N LYS A 12 -52.33 -10.27 -39.12
CA LYS A 12 -51.82 -9.01 -38.56
C LYS A 12 -50.92 -9.20 -37.31
N ALA A 13 -51.07 -10.35 -36.62
CA ALA A 13 -50.25 -10.70 -35.47
C ALA A 13 -48.89 -11.36 -35.91
N ALA A 14 -48.81 -11.83 -37.16
CA ALA A 14 -47.57 -12.44 -37.68
C ALA A 14 -46.59 -11.41 -38.31
N THR A 15 -47.01 -10.15 -38.50
CA THR A 15 -46.25 -9.18 -39.34
C THR A 15 -45.63 -8.03 -38.58
N SER A 16 -45.50 -8.06 -37.26
CA SER A 16 -44.72 -7.03 -36.58
C SER A 16 -44.22 -7.45 -35.21
N ALA A 17 -43.31 -8.43 -35.20
CA ALA A 17 -42.26 -8.38 -34.20
C ALA A 17 -41.23 -7.35 -34.72
N PRO A 18 -40.95 -6.27 -34.01
CA PRO A 18 -39.91 -5.37 -34.42
C PRO A 18 -38.62 -6.18 -34.40
N GLU A 19 -38.03 -6.39 -35.60
CA GLU A 19 -36.70 -6.95 -35.78
C GLU A 19 -35.77 -6.05 -34.99
N ARG A 20 -35.32 -6.53 -33.82
CA ARG A 20 -34.34 -5.80 -33.02
C ARG A 20 -33.12 -5.62 -33.88
N PRO A 21 -32.65 -4.37 -34.10
CA PRO A 21 -31.43 -4.18 -34.88
C PRO A 21 -30.31 -5.02 -34.27
N PRO A 22 -29.47 -5.68 -35.09
CA PRO A 22 -28.36 -6.46 -34.57
C PRO A 22 -27.52 -5.54 -33.66
N MET A 23 -27.49 -5.88 -32.37
CA MET A 23 -26.64 -5.15 -31.43
C MET A 23 -25.22 -5.19 -31.94
N ARG A 24 -24.64 -4.01 -32.18
CA ARG A 24 -23.24 -3.90 -32.58
C ARG A 24 -22.39 -4.66 -31.56
N PRO A 25 -21.37 -5.41 -31.97
CA PRO A 25 -20.48 -6.13 -31.06
C PRO A 25 -19.90 -5.26 -29.94
N GLU A 26 -19.73 -3.97 -30.21
CA GLU A 26 -19.24 -2.93 -29.29
C GLU A 26 -20.20 -2.57 -28.15
N MET A 27 -21.47 -2.94 -28.24
CA MET A 27 -22.48 -2.77 -27.19
C MET A 27 -22.78 -4.04 -26.39
N ARG A 28 -22.03 -5.10 -26.54
CA ARG A 28 -22.04 -6.17 -25.56
C ARG A 28 -21.43 -5.62 -24.30
N GLU A 29 -22.27 -5.17 -23.40
CA GLU A 29 -21.87 -4.95 -22.01
C GLU A 29 -21.13 -6.19 -21.58
N GLU A 30 -19.87 -6.04 -21.20
CA GLU A 30 -19.06 -7.13 -20.64
C GLU A 30 -19.93 -7.83 -19.58
N ASP A 31 -19.96 -9.16 -19.63
CA ASP A 31 -20.75 -9.97 -18.68
C ASP A 31 -20.47 -9.44 -17.26
N PRO A 32 -21.51 -9.03 -16.50
CA PRO A 32 -21.34 -8.51 -15.15
C PRO A 32 -20.51 -9.43 -14.25
N ARG A 33 -20.57 -10.75 -14.50
CA ARG A 33 -19.76 -11.74 -13.80
C ARG A 33 -18.28 -11.65 -14.17
N ALA A 34 -17.98 -11.43 -15.45
CA ALA A 34 -16.59 -11.27 -15.89
C ALA A 34 -15.97 -9.99 -15.32
N ARG A 35 -16.72 -8.89 -15.29
CA ARG A 35 -16.29 -7.65 -14.63
C ARG A 35 -16.06 -7.82 -13.12
N ALA A 36 -16.95 -8.52 -12.43
CA ALA A 36 -16.81 -8.80 -11.02
C ALA A 36 -15.58 -9.68 -10.73
N ALA A 37 -15.35 -10.70 -11.56
CA ALA A 37 -14.19 -11.58 -11.44
C ALA A 37 -12.87 -10.83 -11.73
N ALA A 38 -12.83 -9.98 -12.75
CA ALA A 38 -11.67 -9.15 -13.06
C ALA A 38 -11.36 -8.18 -11.91
N ARG A 39 -12.40 -7.51 -11.37
CA ARG A 39 -12.22 -6.62 -10.22
C ARG A 39 -11.77 -7.36 -8.96
N ALA A 40 -12.28 -8.57 -8.72
CA ALA A 40 -11.84 -9.39 -7.60
C ALA A 40 -10.37 -9.83 -7.75
N ALA A 41 -9.93 -10.13 -8.97
CA ALA A 41 -8.53 -10.46 -9.25
C ALA A 41 -7.63 -9.24 -9.02
N GLU A 42 -8.03 -8.08 -9.50
CA GLU A 42 -7.33 -6.81 -9.28
C GLU A 42 -7.17 -6.50 -7.78
N ILE A 43 -8.26 -6.60 -6.99
CA ILE A 43 -8.22 -6.37 -5.55
C ILE A 43 -7.24 -7.34 -4.85
N ARG A 44 -7.17 -8.61 -5.29
CA ARG A 44 -6.23 -9.58 -4.73
C ARG A 44 -4.77 -9.30 -5.11
N GLN A 45 -4.52 -8.61 -6.21
CA GLN A 45 -3.17 -8.21 -6.64
C GLN A 45 -2.68 -6.95 -5.92
N HIS A 46 -3.59 -6.09 -5.46
CA HIS A 46 -3.24 -4.89 -4.70
C HIS A 46 -3.03 -5.24 -3.23
N GLY A 47 -1.78 -5.50 -2.91
CA GLY A 47 -1.12 -5.53 -1.62
C GLY A 47 -1.90 -6.06 -0.41
N GLY A 48 -1.36 -7.05 0.22
CA GLY A 48 -1.92 -7.65 1.42
C GLY A 48 -3.06 -8.62 1.12
N GLY A 49 -3.16 -9.69 1.87
CA GLY A 49 -4.30 -10.58 1.82
C GLY A 49 -5.60 -9.85 2.21
N LEU A 50 -6.75 -10.42 1.90
CA LEU A 50 -8.05 -9.89 2.32
C LEU A 50 -8.16 -9.76 3.85
N ASP A 51 -7.32 -10.50 4.59
CA ASP A 51 -7.29 -10.51 6.06
C ASP A 51 -6.51 -9.34 6.66
N GLU A 52 -5.54 -8.76 5.93
CA GLU A 52 -4.70 -7.65 6.41
C GLU A 52 -5.25 -6.27 6.05
N GLY A 53 -6.30 -6.23 5.26
CA GLY A 53 -6.85 -4.99 4.71
C GLY A 53 -6.04 -4.45 3.53
N THR A 54 -6.51 -3.36 2.95
CA THR A 54 -5.82 -2.70 1.83
C THR A 54 -4.74 -1.79 2.38
N ASP A 55 -3.47 -2.02 2.00
CA ASP A 55 -2.38 -1.10 2.31
C ASP A 55 -2.61 0.24 1.60
N GLU A 56 -2.92 1.26 2.38
CA GLU A 56 -3.15 2.62 1.86
C GLU A 56 -1.92 3.24 1.21
N PHE A 57 -0.73 2.83 1.67
CA PHE A 57 0.55 3.35 1.20
C PHE A 57 1.20 2.43 0.17
N TYR A 58 0.48 1.44 -0.31
CA TYR A 58 0.98 0.56 -1.36
C TYR A 58 1.34 1.35 -2.63
N VAL A 59 2.55 1.15 -3.10
CA VAL A 59 3.05 1.67 -4.37
C VAL A 59 3.25 0.48 -5.31
N PRO A 60 2.49 0.39 -6.40
CA PRO A 60 2.68 -0.69 -7.36
C PRO A 60 4.09 -0.63 -7.97
N PRO A 61 4.80 -1.76 -8.05
CA PRO A 61 6.19 -1.78 -8.54
C PRO A 61 6.33 -1.35 -10.02
N ASN A 62 5.27 -1.48 -10.80
CA ASN A 62 5.22 -1.06 -12.21
C ASN A 62 5.24 0.47 -12.39
N ILE A 63 4.86 1.24 -11.36
CA ILE A 63 4.84 2.71 -11.41
C ILE A 63 6.24 3.30 -11.16
N VAL A 64 7.10 2.55 -10.46
CA VAL A 64 8.44 3.04 -10.11
C VAL A 64 9.35 2.93 -11.33
N PRO A 65 9.88 4.05 -11.86
CA PRO A 65 10.80 4.00 -12.99
C PRO A 65 12.11 3.30 -12.63
N ASP A 66 12.73 2.67 -13.61
CA ASP A 66 14.04 2.03 -13.42
C ASP A 66 15.08 3.04 -12.93
N GLY A 67 15.84 2.65 -11.93
CA GLY A 67 16.86 3.49 -11.32
C GLY A 67 16.37 4.46 -10.24
N TRP A 68 15.07 4.45 -9.94
CA TRP A 68 14.47 5.25 -8.88
C TRP A 68 13.94 4.41 -7.74
N THR A 69 13.78 5.03 -6.58
CA THR A 69 13.16 4.45 -5.38
C THR A 69 12.08 5.40 -4.90
N TYR A 70 10.87 4.88 -4.68
CA TYR A 70 9.75 5.65 -4.15
C TYR A 70 9.56 5.32 -2.68
N GLU A 71 9.35 6.35 -1.87
CA GLU A 71 9.02 6.21 -0.45
C GLU A 71 8.02 7.29 -0.01
N TRP A 72 7.13 6.90 0.88
CA TRP A 72 6.25 7.85 1.54
C TRP A 72 7.00 8.59 2.63
N LYS A 73 7.00 9.92 2.56
CA LYS A 73 7.61 10.80 3.55
C LYS A 73 6.54 11.68 4.18
N ARG A 74 6.70 12.00 5.45
CA ARG A 74 5.81 12.91 6.14
C ARG A 74 5.92 14.30 5.51
N HIS A 75 4.78 14.90 5.18
CA HIS A 75 4.70 16.23 4.62
C HIS A 75 4.00 17.21 5.57
N LYS A 76 2.94 16.74 6.21
CA LYS A 76 2.10 17.55 7.09
C LYS A 76 2.02 16.95 8.49
N ILE A 77 2.04 17.83 9.52
CA ILE A 77 1.79 17.50 10.92
C ILE A 77 0.62 18.37 11.36
N TRP A 78 -0.47 17.76 11.87
CA TRP A 78 -1.67 18.51 12.28
C TRP A 78 -2.21 19.42 11.17
N ASN A 79 -2.22 18.94 9.93
CA ASN A 79 -2.60 19.70 8.72
C ASN A 79 -1.73 20.93 8.41
N GLN A 80 -0.58 21.07 9.05
CA GLN A 80 0.41 22.11 8.76
C GLN A 80 1.63 21.50 8.10
N GLU A 81 2.15 22.15 7.07
CA GLU A 81 3.40 21.75 6.45
C GLU A 81 4.57 21.91 7.39
N ASP A 82 5.53 20.98 7.34
CA ASP A 82 6.79 21.05 8.06
C ASP A 82 7.92 21.49 7.12
N PRO A 83 8.17 22.80 6.99
CA PRO A 83 9.14 23.30 6.03
C PRO A 83 10.58 22.90 6.38
N SER A 84 10.89 22.72 7.68
CA SER A 84 12.23 22.31 8.11
C SER A 84 12.55 20.88 7.68
N TYR A 85 11.59 20.00 7.83
CA TYR A 85 11.72 18.60 7.39
C TYR A 85 11.77 18.49 5.85
N ASN A 86 10.99 19.29 5.14
CA ASN A 86 11.03 19.35 3.69
C ASN A 86 12.40 19.78 3.16
N VAL A 87 13.08 20.74 3.83
CA VAL A 87 14.45 21.13 3.48
C VAL A 87 15.43 19.98 3.72
N GLN A 88 15.26 19.25 4.83
CA GLN A 88 16.09 18.08 5.11
C GLN A 88 15.91 17.00 4.02
N LEU A 89 14.68 16.66 3.66
CA LEU A 89 14.40 15.66 2.62
C LEU A 89 15.07 16.03 1.29
N ARG A 90 14.98 17.30 0.87
CA ARG A 90 15.69 17.76 -0.34
C ARG A 90 17.20 17.62 -0.26
N ARG A 91 17.80 17.89 0.91
CA ARG A 91 19.24 17.68 1.13
C ARG A 91 19.64 16.20 1.06
N GLU A 92 18.73 15.30 1.43
CA GLU A 92 18.89 13.86 1.32
C GLU A 92 18.63 13.31 -0.08
N GLY A 93 18.28 14.20 -1.04
CA GLY A 93 18.03 13.87 -2.44
C GLY A 93 16.61 13.36 -2.72
N TRP A 94 15.65 13.67 -1.84
CA TRP A 94 14.26 13.34 -2.06
C TRP A 94 13.53 14.47 -2.78
N ASP A 95 12.88 14.15 -3.89
CA ASP A 95 12.02 15.03 -4.65
C ASP A 95 10.59 14.50 -4.70
N PRO A 96 9.57 15.37 -4.67
CA PRO A 96 8.18 14.93 -4.74
C PRO A 96 7.86 14.35 -6.12
N VAL A 97 7.16 13.21 -6.13
CA VAL A 97 6.71 12.57 -7.37
C VAL A 97 5.59 13.41 -7.99
N PRO A 98 5.73 13.86 -9.26
CA PRO A 98 4.67 14.61 -9.92
C PRO A 98 3.49 13.70 -10.26
N LEU A 99 2.26 14.17 -9.97
CA LEU A 99 1.03 13.44 -10.23
C LEU A 99 0.84 13.14 -11.73
N HIS A 100 1.13 14.12 -12.58
CA HIS A 100 0.89 14.03 -14.03
C HIS A 100 2.08 13.45 -14.81
N ARG A 101 2.86 12.55 -14.19
CA ARG A 101 3.94 11.87 -14.92
C ARG A 101 3.36 10.89 -15.93
N ASP A 102 2.47 10.02 -15.50
CA ASP A 102 1.81 8.96 -16.28
C ASP A 102 0.39 8.72 -15.75
N ALA A 103 -0.45 8.04 -16.53
CA ALA A 103 -1.82 7.69 -16.15
C ALA A 103 -1.89 6.83 -14.87
N ASP A 104 -0.89 5.99 -14.64
CA ASP A 104 -0.80 5.15 -13.44
C ASP A 104 -0.55 5.98 -12.18
N HIS A 105 0.23 7.07 -12.28
CA HIS A 105 0.42 8.01 -11.17
C HIS A 105 -0.87 8.79 -10.87
N GLU A 106 -1.60 9.22 -11.91
CA GLU A 106 -2.90 9.87 -11.73
C GLU A 106 -3.92 8.95 -11.06
N ALA A 107 -3.88 7.64 -11.36
CA ALA A 107 -4.76 6.64 -10.76
C ALA A 107 -4.51 6.43 -9.25
N MET A 108 -3.36 6.87 -8.72
CA MET A 108 -3.08 6.81 -7.28
C MET A 108 -3.89 7.83 -6.47
N MET A 109 -4.46 8.84 -7.12
CA MET A 109 -5.26 9.88 -6.47
C MET A 109 -6.71 9.83 -6.94
N PRO A 110 -7.65 10.35 -6.15
CA PRO A 110 -9.06 10.44 -6.57
C PRO A 110 -9.20 11.32 -7.81
N SER A 111 -10.12 10.97 -8.69
CA SER A 111 -10.47 11.80 -9.85
C SER A 111 -10.90 13.20 -9.40
N GLY A 112 -10.31 14.23 -10.03
CA GLY A 112 -10.55 15.63 -9.67
C GLY A 112 -9.62 16.19 -8.58
N TRP A 113 -8.54 15.47 -8.24
CA TRP A 113 -7.49 16.02 -7.39
C TRP A 113 -6.74 17.16 -8.11
N GLU A 114 -6.72 18.34 -7.48
CA GLU A 114 -6.08 19.54 -8.06
C GLU A 114 -4.60 19.71 -7.67
N GLY A 115 -4.08 18.83 -6.80
CA GLY A 115 -2.67 18.86 -6.37
C GLY A 115 -1.72 18.40 -7.48
N GLN A 116 -0.49 18.89 -7.44
CA GLN A 116 0.57 18.51 -8.39
C GLN A 116 1.34 17.25 -7.93
N THR A 117 1.13 16.82 -6.70
CA THR A 117 1.87 15.74 -6.04
C THR A 117 0.92 14.69 -5.47
N ILE A 118 1.45 13.51 -5.22
CA ILE A 118 0.68 12.39 -4.65
C ILE A 118 0.75 12.48 -3.13
N GLU A 119 -0.37 12.81 -2.50
CA GLU A 119 -0.46 13.00 -1.05
C GLU A 119 -1.55 12.11 -0.45
N ARG A 120 -1.25 11.41 0.64
CA ARG A 120 -2.20 10.61 1.40
C ARG A 120 -2.00 10.81 2.89
N LYS A 121 -3.06 11.18 3.61
CA LYS A 121 -3.03 11.31 5.09
C LYS A 121 -1.84 12.11 5.64
N GLY A 122 -1.46 13.20 4.97
CA GLY A 122 -0.33 14.03 5.38
C GLY A 122 1.05 13.47 5.02
N MET A 123 1.10 12.35 4.29
CA MET A 123 2.31 11.83 3.68
C MET A 123 2.34 12.21 2.21
N ILE A 124 3.53 12.46 1.68
CA ILE A 124 3.78 12.73 0.27
C ILE A 124 4.65 11.62 -0.31
N LEU A 125 4.34 11.19 -1.53
CA LEU A 125 5.17 10.25 -2.25
C LEU A 125 6.39 10.99 -2.81
N MET A 126 7.58 10.50 -2.48
CA MET A 126 8.85 11.08 -2.92
C MET A 126 9.71 10.06 -3.63
N GLU A 127 10.52 10.55 -4.54
CA GLU A 127 11.46 9.76 -5.32
C GLU A 127 12.90 10.16 -5.01
N ARG A 128 13.80 9.18 -5.13
CA ARG A 128 15.24 9.39 -5.02
C ARG A 128 15.97 8.39 -5.91
N PRO A 129 17.15 8.73 -6.47
CA PRO A 129 17.98 7.76 -7.19
C PRO A 129 18.24 6.52 -6.34
N LYS A 130 18.04 5.35 -6.92
CA LYS A 130 18.19 4.06 -6.26
C LYS A 130 19.60 3.84 -5.69
N GLU A 131 20.61 4.32 -6.39
CA GLU A 131 22.01 4.22 -5.95
C GLU A 131 22.20 4.85 -4.56
N ILE A 132 21.67 6.05 -4.36
CA ILE A 132 21.74 6.76 -3.07
C ILE A 132 20.95 6.02 -2.00
N SER A 133 19.77 5.48 -2.35
CA SER A 133 18.97 4.68 -1.43
C SER A 133 19.69 3.41 -0.98
N ASP A 134 20.34 2.72 -1.90
CA ASP A 134 21.08 1.50 -1.62
C ASP A 134 22.35 1.79 -0.79
N GLU A 135 23.04 2.89 -1.04
CA GLU A 135 24.18 3.33 -0.25
C GLU A 135 23.77 3.67 1.19
N MET A 136 22.71 4.45 1.37
CA MET A 136 22.17 4.78 2.71
C MET A 136 21.76 3.51 3.46
N ARG A 137 21.10 2.57 2.80
CA ARG A 137 20.73 1.28 3.40
C ARG A 137 21.94 0.48 3.86
N ARG A 138 23.04 0.47 3.07
CA ARG A 138 24.30 -0.18 3.47
C ARG A 138 24.92 0.48 4.71
N ILE A 139 24.90 1.81 4.76
CA ILE A 139 25.41 2.58 5.91
C ILE A 139 24.57 2.27 7.17
N GLU A 140 23.24 2.26 7.06
CA GLU A 140 22.35 1.94 8.16
C GLU A 140 22.53 0.49 8.64
N GLN A 141 22.62 -0.47 7.73
CA GLN A 141 22.87 -1.86 8.08
C GLN A 141 24.22 -2.03 8.77
N LYS A 142 25.26 -1.30 8.34
CA LYS A 142 26.57 -1.31 9.01
C LYS A 142 26.45 -0.76 10.42
N ARG A 143 25.81 0.39 10.60
CA ARG A 143 25.57 1.00 11.93
C ARG A 143 24.81 0.05 12.86
N ALA A 144 23.75 -0.59 12.34
CA ALA A 144 22.96 -1.55 13.11
C ALA A 144 23.80 -2.74 13.56
N ARG A 145 24.64 -3.33 12.66
CA ARG A 145 25.56 -4.42 13.02
C ARG A 145 26.60 -4.00 14.06
N ASP A 146 27.16 -2.80 13.89
CA ASP A 146 28.14 -2.27 14.83
C ASP A 146 27.52 -2.04 16.23
N GLN A 147 26.27 -1.57 16.30
CA GLN A 147 25.53 -1.44 17.56
C GLN A 147 25.29 -2.80 18.22
N VAL A 148 24.83 -3.81 17.46
CA VAL A 148 24.65 -5.18 17.96
C VAL A 148 25.96 -5.72 18.49
N ARG A 149 27.04 -5.63 17.70
CA ARG A 149 28.36 -6.09 18.12
C ARG A 149 28.87 -5.41 19.39
N THR A 150 28.65 -4.08 19.50
CA THR A 150 29.00 -3.35 20.73
C THR A 150 28.22 -3.85 21.92
N LYS A 151 26.92 -4.11 21.76
CA LYS A 151 26.09 -4.68 22.83
C LYS A 151 26.50 -6.11 23.21
N GLU A 152 26.79 -6.94 22.23
CA GLU A 152 27.31 -8.29 22.47
C GLU A 152 28.64 -8.24 23.23
N ALA A 153 29.56 -7.35 22.85
CA ALA A 153 30.83 -7.17 23.56
C ALA A 153 30.61 -6.68 25.00
N GLN A 154 29.66 -5.77 25.24
CA GLN A 154 29.30 -5.32 26.59
C GLN A 154 28.71 -6.45 27.42
N LEU A 155 27.90 -7.33 26.81
CA LEU A 155 27.31 -8.49 27.51
C LEU A 155 28.30 -9.64 27.73
N ALA A 156 29.30 -9.75 26.85
CA ALA A 156 30.36 -10.77 27.00
C ALA A 156 31.36 -10.49 28.13
N GLY A 157 31.30 -9.28 28.68
CA GLY A 157 32.20 -8.82 29.75
C GLY A 157 33.29 -7.87 29.27
N ALA A 158 33.91 -7.16 30.20
CA ALA A 158 35.02 -6.26 29.89
C ALA A 158 36.29 -7.08 29.51
N PRO A 159 37.09 -6.59 28.53
CA PRO A 159 38.35 -7.27 28.12
C PRO A 159 39.34 -7.50 29.25
N ASP A 160 39.23 -6.72 30.31
CA ASP A 160 40.12 -6.77 31.51
C ASP A 160 39.63 -7.77 32.57
N GLY A 161 38.61 -8.61 32.29
CA GLY A 161 38.12 -9.62 33.22
C GLY A 161 37.35 -9.08 34.42
N THR A 162 37.05 -7.77 34.45
CA THR A 162 36.30 -7.12 35.55
C THR A 162 34.87 -7.57 35.64
N PHE A 163 34.27 -7.99 34.50
CA PHE A 163 32.91 -8.52 34.43
C PHE A 163 32.89 -9.71 33.46
N THR A 164 32.62 -10.87 33.99
CA THR A 164 32.37 -12.08 33.19
C THR A 164 30.87 -12.21 32.95
N ARG A 165 30.48 -12.95 31.90
CA ARG A 165 29.06 -13.25 31.57
C ARG A 165 28.27 -13.85 32.75
N ASP A 166 28.97 -14.49 33.66
CA ASP A 166 28.42 -15.14 34.86
C ASP A 166 28.49 -14.26 36.12
N ASP A 167 28.97 -13.00 36.01
CA ASP A 167 29.01 -12.09 37.12
C ASP A 167 27.57 -11.80 37.61
N PRO A 168 27.26 -12.01 38.90
CA PRO A 168 25.94 -11.79 39.48
C PRO A 168 25.48 -10.30 39.38
N ARG A 169 26.42 -9.37 39.14
CA ARG A 169 26.11 -7.94 38.92
C ARG A 169 25.58 -7.67 37.52
N VAL A 170 25.87 -8.55 36.54
CA VAL A 170 25.44 -8.41 35.15
C VAL A 170 24.16 -9.20 34.90
N ARG A 171 23.86 -10.18 35.76
CA ARG A 171 22.59 -10.93 35.64
C ARG A 171 21.44 -10.05 36.15
N PRO A 172 20.47 -9.68 35.30
CA PRO A 172 19.27 -9.05 35.79
C PRO A 172 18.61 -10.02 36.78
N ASN A 173 18.50 -9.63 38.05
CA ASN A 173 17.77 -10.39 39.03
C ASN A 173 16.27 -10.26 38.77
N ILE A 174 15.80 -10.91 37.70
CA ILE A 174 14.39 -11.00 37.36
C ILE A 174 13.75 -11.97 38.36
N LYS A 175 13.36 -11.47 39.52
CA LYS A 175 12.41 -12.19 40.36
C LYS A 175 11.09 -12.23 39.60
N LYS A 176 10.75 -13.41 39.06
CA LYS A 176 9.42 -13.67 38.55
C LYS A 176 8.46 -13.58 39.73
N SER A 177 7.92 -12.43 40.03
CA SER A 177 6.82 -12.28 40.98
C SER A 177 5.49 -12.58 40.26
N PHE A 178 5.32 -13.83 39.86
CA PHE A 178 4.04 -14.33 39.35
C PHE A 178 3.35 -15.22 40.43
N ASP A 179 3.48 -14.88 41.69
CA ASP A 179 2.67 -15.44 42.77
C ASP A 179 1.72 -14.36 43.30
N MET A 180 0.92 -13.76 42.41
CA MET A 180 -0.34 -13.18 42.87
C MET A 180 -1.39 -14.28 42.82
N PRO A 181 -1.92 -14.71 43.95
CA PRO A 181 -3.05 -15.63 43.97
C PRO A 181 -4.22 -14.95 43.25
N ILE A 182 -4.75 -15.60 42.23
CA ILE A 182 -5.99 -15.19 41.56
C ILE A 182 -7.08 -15.29 42.65
N PRO A 183 -7.80 -14.22 42.97
CA PRO A 183 -8.92 -14.32 43.89
C PRO A 183 -9.98 -15.25 43.25
N GLU A 184 -10.36 -16.28 43.97
CA GLU A 184 -11.35 -17.28 43.54
C GLU A 184 -12.80 -16.78 43.62
N ASP A 185 -13.02 -15.50 43.93
CA ASP A 185 -14.35 -14.93 44.05
C ASP A 185 -14.62 -13.86 42.98
N LEU A 186 -15.16 -14.31 41.83
CA LEU A 186 -16.08 -13.54 40.98
C LEU A 186 -17.04 -14.47 40.26
#